data_2cd341ac31cf8161444d69a60e76cf48
#
_entry.id   2cd341ac31cf8161444d69a60e76cf48
#
_cell.length_a   1.000
_cell.length_b   1.000
_cell.length_c   1.000
_cell.angle_alpha   90.00
_cell.angle_beta   90.00
_cell.angle_gamma   90.00
#
_symmetry.space_group_name_H-M   'P 1'
#
loop_
_entity.id
_entity.type
_entity.pdbx_description
1 polymer ?
#
loop_
_entity_poly.entity_id
_entity_poly.type
_entity_poly.pdbx_seq_one_letter_code
_entity_poly.pdbx_strand_id
1 'polypeptide(L)'
;MIHLLLKLALTCPLLVTGSGLIPENGPAAIVADRVTVSFQQGVNGYRGTVDTEIWALAPHTILESNPNSSTDADNDGGESQCLLRFDEIIGSEPGRIPPGAAIHSARLLVSAFDQGSTVNLHRMLVPFDRAATWSSLVSGVSADGLEASRHKDAFTFGKIAANSSEIIFDVTDTVQIWVNGEANHGWVFLNTGGNGWDFYASEFDDLKQRPRLMVEYSLPRVK
;
A
#
# COMPACT_ATOMS: atom_id res chain seq x y z
N MET A 1 -41.17 72.53 -29.01
CA MET A 1 -39.81 72.58 -29.55
C MET A 1 -39.35 71.14 -29.75
N ILE A 2 -39.39 70.73 -31.01
CA ILE A 2 -39.16 69.33 -31.43
C ILE A 2 -37.72 69.26 -31.90
N HIS A 3 -36.85 68.44 -31.34
CA HIS A 3 -35.52 68.15 -31.84
C HIS A 3 -35.50 66.76 -32.50
N LEU A 4 -35.36 66.79 -33.78
CA LEU A 4 -35.22 65.65 -34.69
C LEU A 4 -33.77 65.15 -34.60
N LEU A 5 -33.51 63.92 -34.19
CA LEU A 5 -32.19 63.30 -34.22
C LEU A 5 -32.12 62.31 -35.39
N LEU A 6 -31.25 62.64 -36.31
CA LEU A 6 -30.90 61.92 -37.55
C LEU A 6 -30.10 60.65 -37.22
N LYS A 7 -30.57 59.45 -37.57
CA LYS A 7 -29.81 58.22 -37.51
C LYS A 7 -28.94 58.03 -38.72
N LEU A 8 -27.63 58.04 -38.53
CA LEU A 8 -26.66 57.69 -39.57
C LEU A 8 -26.40 56.16 -39.48
N ALA A 9 -26.74 55.44 -40.55
CA ALA A 9 -26.44 54.00 -40.64
C ALA A 9 -25.06 53.86 -41.29
N LEU A 10 -24.14 53.29 -40.52
CA LEU A 10 -22.80 52.92 -40.97
C LEU A 10 -22.83 51.44 -41.36
N THR A 11 -22.73 51.16 -42.65
CA THR A 11 -22.57 49.81 -43.21
C THR A 11 -21.08 49.42 -43.15
N CYS A 12 -20.77 48.43 -42.32
CA CYS A 12 -19.45 47.84 -42.25
C CYS A 12 -19.38 46.61 -43.20
N PRO A 13 -18.37 46.46 -44.05
CA PRO A 13 -18.23 45.29 -44.90
C PRO A 13 -17.71 44.11 -44.06
N LEU A 14 -18.36 42.96 -44.22
CA LEU A 14 -18.02 41.69 -43.60
C LEU A 14 -16.74 41.13 -44.25
N LEU A 15 -15.61 41.18 -43.54
CA LEU A 15 -14.41 40.47 -43.92
C LEU A 15 -14.57 39.01 -43.49
N VAL A 16 -14.76 38.10 -44.42
CA VAL A 16 -14.69 36.64 -44.20
C VAL A 16 -13.23 36.26 -44.17
N THR A 17 -12.65 36.14 -42.94
CA THR A 17 -11.37 35.48 -42.76
C THR A 17 -11.64 33.98 -42.63
N GLY A 18 -11.21 33.21 -43.62
CA GLY A 18 -11.23 31.75 -43.59
C GLY A 18 -10.31 31.26 -42.46
N SER A 19 -10.89 30.81 -41.35
CA SER A 19 -10.18 30.06 -40.33
C SER A 19 -9.92 28.66 -40.87
N GLY A 20 -8.72 28.44 -41.38
CA GLY A 20 -8.23 27.07 -41.62
C GLY A 20 -8.20 26.30 -40.30
N LEU A 21 -9.07 25.32 -40.16
CA LEU A 21 -9.00 24.33 -39.10
C LEU A 21 -7.70 23.56 -39.31
N ILE A 22 -6.71 23.80 -38.47
CA ILE A 22 -5.54 22.92 -38.30
C ILE A 22 -6.08 21.70 -37.61
N PRO A 23 -5.99 20.49 -38.19
CA PRO A 23 -6.33 19.28 -37.43
C PRO A 23 -5.32 19.12 -36.30
N GLU A 24 -5.75 19.22 -35.06
CA GLU A 24 -4.99 18.78 -33.89
C GLU A 24 -4.86 17.24 -33.92
N ASN A 25 -4.03 16.74 -34.81
CA ASN A 25 -3.55 15.38 -34.76
C ASN A 25 -2.32 15.32 -33.82
N GLY A 26 -2.54 15.64 -32.54
CA GLY A 26 -1.65 15.16 -31.49
C GLY A 26 -1.75 13.64 -31.44
N PRO A 27 -0.63 12.89 -31.22
CA PRO A 27 -0.72 11.45 -31.07
C PRO A 27 -1.72 11.16 -29.94
N ALA A 28 -2.74 10.34 -30.22
CA ALA A 28 -3.68 9.90 -29.21
C ALA A 28 -2.85 9.31 -28.06
N ALA A 29 -2.98 9.88 -26.87
CA ALA A 29 -2.34 9.32 -25.69
C ALA A 29 -2.88 7.90 -25.52
N ILE A 30 -2.03 6.90 -25.76
CA ILE A 30 -2.36 5.50 -25.48
C ILE A 30 -2.51 5.44 -23.97
N VAL A 31 -3.74 5.43 -23.48
CA VAL A 31 -4.04 5.13 -22.09
C VAL A 31 -3.66 3.66 -21.92
N ALA A 32 -2.56 3.40 -21.22
CA ALA A 32 -2.18 2.05 -20.91
C ALA A 32 -3.31 1.42 -20.09
N ASP A 33 -3.80 0.24 -20.50
CA ASP A 33 -4.83 -0.49 -19.77
C ASP A 33 -4.35 -0.74 -18.35
N ARG A 34 -5.15 -0.33 -17.37
CA ARG A 34 -4.88 -0.55 -15.95
C ARG A 34 -5.42 -1.92 -15.54
N VAL A 35 -4.60 -2.65 -14.86
CA VAL A 35 -4.92 -3.97 -14.29
C VAL A 35 -4.93 -3.85 -12.77
N THR A 36 -5.94 -4.44 -12.14
CA THR A 36 -6.01 -4.55 -10.68
C THR A 36 -5.87 -6.00 -10.26
N VAL A 37 -4.98 -6.26 -9.32
CA VAL A 37 -4.82 -7.56 -8.66
C VAL A 37 -4.95 -7.43 -7.16
N SER A 38 -5.31 -8.52 -6.49
CA SER A 38 -5.46 -8.56 -5.05
C SER A 38 -4.90 -9.86 -4.50
N PHE A 39 -4.09 -9.74 -3.44
CA PHE A 39 -3.46 -10.84 -2.75
C PHE A 39 -4.00 -10.92 -1.32
N GLN A 40 -4.65 -12.03 -0.98
CA GLN A 40 -5.22 -12.27 0.34
C GLN A 40 -5.26 -13.77 0.61
N GLN A 41 -4.76 -14.18 1.77
CA GLN A 41 -4.69 -15.60 2.13
C GLN A 41 -6.03 -16.30 2.03
N GLY A 42 -6.09 -17.36 1.20
CA GLY A 42 -7.27 -18.18 1.00
C GLY A 42 -8.28 -17.64 -0.03
N VAL A 43 -7.99 -16.50 -0.68
CA VAL A 43 -8.87 -15.89 -1.70
C VAL A 43 -8.30 -16.14 -3.09
N ASN A 44 -9.14 -16.55 -4.05
CA ASN A 44 -8.78 -16.84 -5.44
C ASN A 44 -7.57 -17.79 -5.59
N GLY A 45 -7.38 -18.70 -4.63
CA GLY A 45 -6.27 -19.64 -4.63
C GLY A 45 -4.94 -19.10 -4.11
N TYR A 46 -4.85 -17.83 -3.75
CA TYR A 46 -3.63 -17.27 -3.18
C TYR A 46 -3.34 -17.82 -1.78
N ARG A 47 -2.08 -18.22 -1.52
CA ARG A 47 -1.62 -18.83 -0.26
C ARG A 47 -0.24 -18.32 0.17
N GLY A 48 0.16 -17.15 -0.32
CA GLY A 48 1.50 -16.61 -0.12
C GLY A 48 1.60 -15.55 0.99
N THR A 49 0.57 -15.32 1.81
CA THR A 49 0.71 -14.42 2.96
C THR A 49 1.55 -15.10 4.04
N VAL A 50 2.56 -14.40 4.53
CA VAL A 50 3.44 -14.79 5.64
C VAL A 50 3.38 -13.70 6.67
N ASP A 51 2.85 -14.00 7.84
CA ASP A 51 2.81 -13.08 8.97
C ASP A 51 3.13 -13.82 10.27
N THR A 52 3.65 -13.08 11.22
CA THR A 52 3.92 -13.56 12.58
C THR A 52 4.07 -12.36 13.50
N GLU A 53 3.80 -12.57 14.78
CA GLU A 53 4.18 -11.67 15.85
C GLU A 53 5.50 -12.10 16.45
N ILE A 54 6.35 -11.13 16.81
CA ILE A 54 7.55 -11.36 17.61
C ILE A 54 7.46 -10.52 18.87
N TRP A 55 7.79 -11.10 20.04
CA TRP A 55 7.56 -10.48 21.33
C TRP A 55 8.78 -10.56 22.25
N ALA A 56 9.19 -9.39 22.77
CA ALA A 56 10.38 -9.27 23.64
C ALA A 56 10.28 -10.10 24.93
N LEU A 57 9.07 -10.21 25.52
CA LEU A 57 8.85 -11.01 26.74
C LEU A 57 8.72 -12.51 26.47
N ALA A 58 8.58 -12.92 25.19
CA ALA A 58 8.55 -14.32 24.79
C ALA A 58 9.53 -14.57 23.63
N PRO A 59 10.84 -14.27 23.81
CA PRO A 59 11.79 -14.06 22.73
C PRO A 59 12.11 -15.29 21.88
N HIS A 60 11.71 -16.47 22.29
CA HIS A 60 11.91 -17.75 21.58
C HIS A 60 10.59 -18.39 21.16
N THR A 61 9.44 -17.75 21.40
CA THR A 61 8.14 -18.30 21.08
C THR A 61 7.79 -18.04 19.62
N ILE A 62 7.36 -19.09 18.92
CA ILE A 62 6.84 -19.03 17.56
C ILE A 62 5.35 -18.76 17.63
N LEU A 63 4.88 -17.71 16.97
CA LEU A 63 3.49 -17.21 17.01
C LEU A 63 2.78 -17.27 15.66
N GLU A 64 3.34 -17.98 14.67
CA GLU A 64 2.88 -18.05 13.27
C GLU A 64 1.42 -18.52 13.08
N SER A 65 0.88 -19.27 14.05
CA SER A 65 -0.47 -19.80 13.97
C SER A 65 -1.51 -18.97 14.72
N ASN A 66 -1.10 -17.86 15.31
CA ASN A 66 -2.04 -16.98 15.99
C ASN A 66 -2.98 -16.32 14.99
N PRO A 67 -4.30 -16.30 15.27
CA PRO A 67 -5.26 -15.62 14.39
C PRO A 67 -5.17 -14.09 14.47
N ASN A 68 -4.38 -13.57 15.41
CA ASN A 68 -4.16 -12.14 15.65
C ASN A 68 -2.67 -11.86 15.77
N SER A 69 -2.29 -10.61 15.47
CA SER A 69 -0.94 -10.09 15.64
C SER A 69 -1.01 -8.76 16.35
N SER A 70 -0.13 -8.55 17.34
CA SER A 70 -0.03 -7.30 18.09
C SER A 70 1.22 -6.51 17.71
N THR A 71 1.13 -5.19 17.77
CA THR A 71 2.29 -4.30 17.74
C THR A 71 2.16 -3.24 18.82
N ASP A 72 3.08 -3.24 19.77
CA ASP A 72 3.09 -2.35 20.93
C ASP A 72 4.53 -2.02 21.31
N ALA A 73 4.81 -0.75 21.59
CA ALA A 73 6.14 -0.33 22.03
C ALA A 73 6.42 -0.61 23.51
N ASP A 74 5.40 -0.94 24.31
CA ASP A 74 5.53 -1.25 25.74
C ASP A 74 4.39 -2.17 26.22
N ASN A 75 4.37 -3.40 25.71
CA ASN A 75 3.40 -4.42 26.09
C ASN A 75 3.86 -5.11 27.38
N ASP A 76 3.37 -4.65 28.53
CA ASP A 76 3.74 -5.13 29.88
C ASP A 76 5.25 -5.09 30.16
N GLY A 77 5.96 -4.07 29.65
CA GLY A 77 7.40 -3.89 29.81
C GLY A 77 8.25 -4.55 28.74
N GLY A 78 7.64 -5.02 27.65
CA GLY A 78 8.35 -5.53 26.47
C GLY A 78 7.64 -5.14 25.18
N GLU A 79 8.40 -4.98 24.12
CA GLU A 79 7.89 -4.63 22.80
C GLU A 79 7.31 -5.86 22.08
N SER A 80 6.20 -5.69 21.35
CA SER A 80 5.73 -6.64 20.36
C SER A 80 5.72 -5.99 18.99
N GLN A 81 6.02 -6.76 17.95
CA GLN A 81 6.09 -6.31 16.56
C GLN A 81 5.38 -7.32 15.66
N CYS A 82 4.62 -6.83 14.69
CA CYS A 82 3.99 -7.64 13.66
C CYS A 82 4.85 -7.61 12.39
N LEU A 83 5.11 -8.76 11.79
CA LEU A 83 5.76 -8.92 10.49
C LEU A 83 4.75 -9.43 9.49
N LEU A 84 4.77 -8.87 8.26
CA LEU A 84 3.82 -9.25 7.21
C LEU A 84 4.49 -9.19 5.83
N ARG A 85 4.33 -10.27 5.04
CA ARG A 85 4.81 -10.36 3.66
C ARG A 85 3.80 -11.09 2.79
N PHE A 86 3.76 -10.71 1.52
CA PHE A 86 3.00 -11.40 0.47
C PHE A 86 3.98 -12.01 -0.53
N ASP A 87 4.18 -13.32 -0.46
CA ASP A 87 5.08 -14.04 -1.37
C ASP A 87 4.45 -14.23 -2.75
N GLU A 88 5.27 -14.43 -3.75
CA GLU A 88 4.88 -14.76 -5.12
C GLU A 88 3.94 -13.75 -5.80
N ILE A 89 3.97 -12.49 -5.39
CA ILE A 89 3.14 -11.43 -5.98
C ILE A 89 3.69 -10.89 -7.30
N ILE A 90 4.99 -11.10 -7.59
CA ILE A 90 5.67 -10.62 -8.79
C ILE A 90 6.08 -11.82 -9.66
N GLY A 91 5.81 -11.74 -10.96
CA GLY A 91 6.15 -12.80 -11.90
C GLY A 91 5.39 -12.68 -13.21
N SER A 92 5.69 -13.59 -14.15
CA SER A 92 5.02 -13.66 -15.46
C SER A 92 3.74 -14.50 -15.45
N GLU A 93 3.46 -15.20 -14.37
CA GLU A 93 2.29 -16.06 -14.26
C GLU A 93 0.99 -15.23 -14.13
N PRO A 94 -0.14 -15.74 -14.63
CA PRO A 94 -1.43 -15.06 -14.47
C PRO A 94 -1.76 -14.73 -13.00
N GLY A 95 -2.21 -13.51 -12.75
CA GLY A 95 -2.54 -13.04 -11.42
C GLY A 95 -1.36 -12.46 -10.61
N ARG A 96 -0.14 -12.52 -11.15
CA ARG A 96 1.04 -11.83 -10.60
C ARG A 96 1.27 -10.48 -11.29
N ILE A 97 2.01 -9.61 -10.64
CA ILE A 97 2.44 -8.33 -11.18
C ILE A 97 3.68 -8.58 -12.05
N PRO A 98 3.67 -8.25 -13.36
CA PRO A 98 4.83 -8.47 -14.20
C PRO A 98 6.05 -7.64 -13.75
N PRO A 99 7.26 -8.18 -13.78
CA PRO A 99 8.48 -7.41 -13.53
C PRO A 99 8.54 -6.17 -14.43
N GLY A 100 8.89 -5.02 -13.86
CA GLY A 100 8.97 -3.75 -14.59
C GLY A 100 7.62 -3.10 -14.92
N ALA A 101 6.50 -3.61 -14.38
CA ALA A 101 5.21 -2.93 -14.47
C ALA A 101 5.26 -1.55 -13.80
N ALA A 102 4.48 -0.61 -14.30
CA ALA A 102 4.32 0.68 -13.63
C ALA A 102 3.18 0.59 -12.60
N ILE A 103 3.51 0.77 -11.34
CA ILE A 103 2.54 0.72 -10.24
C ILE A 103 1.87 2.09 -10.11
N HIS A 104 0.55 2.12 -10.17
CA HIS A 104 -0.24 3.34 -10.01
C HIS A 104 -0.78 3.52 -8.60
N SER A 105 -1.09 2.40 -7.93
CA SER A 105 -1.53 2.37 -6.55
C SER A 105 -1.26 0.99 -5.96
N ALA A 106 -0.70 0.94 -4.76
CA ALA A 106 -0.66 -0.27 -3.97
C ALA A 106 -1.12 0.06 -2.54
N ARG A 107 -2.12 -0.68 -2.07
CA ARG A 107 -2.73 -0.48 -0.76
C ARG A 107 -2.66 -1.76 0.04
N LEU A 108 -2.03 -1.68 1.20
CA LEU A 108 -2.09 -2.73 2.21
C LEU A 108 -3.25 -2.42 3.15
N LEU A 109 -4.20 -3.35 3.22
CA LEU A 109 -5.37 -3.28 4.07
C LEU A 109 -5.21 -4.30 5.19
N VAL A 110 -5.35 -3.86 6.43
CA VAL A 110 -5.36 -4.71 7.63
C VAL A 110 -6.58 -4.36 8.47
N SER A 111 -7.17 -5.33 9.15
CA SER A 111 -8.30 -5.11 10.04
C SER A 111 -7.82 -5.16 11.48
N ALA A 112 -8.03 -4.07 12.22
CA ALA A 112 -7.72 -3.98 13.64
C ALA A 112 -9.00 -4.10 14.48
N PHE A 113 -8.91 -4.76 15.61
CA PHE A 113 -10.00 -4.86 16.59
C PHE A 113 -9.68 -4.11 17.89
N ASP A 114 -8.42 -3.83 18.16
CA ASP A 114 -7.98 -2.85 19.14
C ASP A 114 -7.01 -1.86 18.53
N GLN A 115 -7.21 -0.58 18.80
CA GLN A 115 -6.51 0.52 18.15
C GLN A 115 -5.90 1.45 19.19
N GLY A 116 -4.61 1.71 19.05
CA GLY A 116 -3.84 2.48 20.01
C GLY A 116 -3.08 3.66 19.42
N SER A 117 -1.80 3.72 19.74
CA SER A 117 -0.86 4.76 19.31
C SER A 117 -0.54 4.65 17.82
N THR A 118 0.18 5.61 17.27
CA THR A 118 0.60 5.57 15.86
C THR A 118 1.46 4.35 15.57
N VAL A 119 1.14 3.63 14.50
CA VAL A 119 1.96 2.54 13.95
C VAL A 119 2.67 3.03 12.71
N ASN A 120 3.98 2.85 12.65
CA ASN A 120 4.81 3.05 11.47
C ASN A 120 5.04 1.72 10.76
N LEU A 121 4.88 1.74 9.44
CA LEU A 121 5.18 0.62 8.56
C LEU A 121 6.55 0.82 7.92
N HIS A 122 7.48 -0.10 8.14
CA HIS A 122 8.82 -0.04 7.57
C HIS A 122 9.07 -1.28 6.71
N ARG A 123 9.66 -1.08 5.54
CA ARG A 123 10.06 -2.17 4.65
C ARG A 123 11.19 -2.97 5.28
N MET A 124 11.04 -4.29 5.33
CA MET A 124 12.09 -5.21 5.75
C MET A 124 13.23 -5.26 4.71
N LEU A 125 14.45 -5.28 5.18
CA LEU A 125 15.68 -5.38 4.39
C LEU A 125 16.31 -6.78 4.51
N VAL A 126 15.87 -7.57 5.49
CA VAL A 126 16.30 -8.95 5.71
C VAL A 126 15.09 -9.88 5.63
N PRO A 127 15.28 -11.13 5.15
CA PRO A 127 14.19 -12.10 5.10
C PRO A 127 13.78 -12.55 6.50
N PHE A 128 12.52 -12.90 6.63
CA PHE A 128 11.97 -13.64 7.78
C PHE A 128 11.07 -14.77 7.28
N ASP A 129 10.84 -15.77 8.11
CA ASP A 129 9.89 -16.85 7.87
C ASP A 129 8.79 -16.86 8.94
N ARG A 130 7.82 -17.78 8.81
CA ARG A 130 6.70 -17.89 9.74
C ARG A 130 7.15 -18.23 11.17
N ALA A 131 8.28 -18.91 11.32
CA ALA A 131 8.84 -19.29 12.61
C ALA A 131 9.75 -18.20 13.20
N ALA A 132 9.78 -17.00 12.63
CA ALA A 132 10.57 -15.89 13.17
C ALA A 132 10.15 -15.59 14.62
N THR A 133 11.15 -15.32 15.45
CA THR A 133 10.99 -14.96 16.85
C THR A 133 11.77 -13.68 17.15
N TRP A 134 11.54 -13.09 18.31
CA TRP A 134 12.31 -11.92 18.75
C TRP A 134 13.82 -12.17 18.72
N SER A 135 14.25 -13.33 19.22
CA SER A 135 15.67 -13.70 19.24
C SER A 135 16.24 -14.06 17.87
N SER A 136 15.44 -14.58 16.93
CA SER A 136 15.92 -14.93 15.59
C SER A 136 16.25 -13.69 14.74
N LEU A 137 15.69 -12.54 15.11
CA LEU A 137 15.96 -11.23 14.52
C LEU A 137 16.85 -10.36 15.45
N VAL A 138 17.75 -11.03 16.18
CA VAL A 138 18.77 -10.49 17.11
C VAL A 138 18.20 -9.87 18.38
N SER A 139 17.17 -9.09 18.36
CA SER A 139 16.42 -8.50 19.48
C SER A 139 15.22 -7.72 18.92
N GLY A 140 14.43 -8.38 18.09
CA GLY A 140 13.40 -7.74 17.30
C GLY A 140 13.94 -7.01 16.07
N VAL A 141 13.13 -6.16 15.46
CA VAL A 141 13.46 -5.41 14.26
C VAL A 141 13.64 -3.94 14.58
N SER A 142 14.75 -3.37 14.15
CA SER A 142 15.04 -1.93 14.26
C SER A 142 14.96 -1.26 12.89
N ALA A 143 14.33 -0.07 12.83
CA ALA A 143 14.29 0.74 11.63
C ALA A 143 15.57 1.59 11.48
N ASP A 144 16.72 0.94 11.54
CA ASP A 144 18.05 1.57 11.55
C ASP A 144 18.81 1.44 10.22
N GLY A 145 18.20 0.76 9.24
CA GLY A 145 18.76 0.50 7.92
C GLY A 145 19.56 -0.81 7.84
N LEU A 146 19.43 -1.69 8.84
CA LEU A 146 19.98 -3.05 8.85
C LEU A 146 18.85 -4.07 8.65
N GLU A 147 17.94 -4.23 9.62
CA GLU A 147 16.83 -5.17 9.52
C GLU A 147 15.64 -4.56 8.74
N ALA A 148 15.37 -3.26 8.97
CA ALA A 148 14.33 -2.53 8.26
C ALA A 148 14.78 -1.14 7.81
N SER A 149 14.11 -0.62 6.81
CA SER A 149 14.38 0.71 6.26
C SER A 149 14.21 1.79 7.32
N ARG A 150 15.13 2.76 7.36
CA ARG A 150 14.97 3.99 8.17
C ARG A 150 13.81 4.84 7.71
N HIS A 151 13.51 4.78 6.42
CA HIS A 151 12.35 5.46 5.86
C HIS A 151 11.11 4.62 6.14
N LYS A 152 10.09 5.23 6.74
CA LYS A 152 8.80 4.58 6.88
C LYS A 152 8.01 4.70 5.58
N ASP A 153 7.47 3.59 5.14
CA ASP A 153 6.68 3.52 3.90
C ASP A 153 5.30 4.17 4.09
N ALA A 154 4.70 3.92 5.26
CA ALA A 154 3.41 4.46 5.62
C ALA A 154 3.25 4.54 7.16
N PHE A 155 2.17 5.11 7.64
CA PHE A 155 1.84 5.15 9.07
C PHE A 155 0.35 5.37 9.30
N THR A 156 -0.11 5.04 10.51
CA THR A 156 -1.46 5.37 11.00
C THR A 156 -1.39 6.56 11.94
N PHE A 157 -2.51 7.28 12.07
CA PHE A 157 -2.71 8.25 13.14
C PHE A 157 -3.67 7.66 14.18
N GLY A 158 -3.20 7.18 15.31
CA GLY A 158 -4.02 6.85 16.47
C GLY A 158 -5.36 6.19 16.17
N LYS A 159 -6.36 6.39 17.02
CA LYS A 159 -7.70 5.80 16.83
C LYS A 159 -8.36 6.24 15.54
N ILE A 160 -8.69 5.28 14.70
CA ILE A 160 -9.61 5.45 13.58
C ILE A 160 -11.04 5.49 14.14
N ALA A 161 -11.96 6.15 13.43
CA ALA A 161 -13.35 6.27 13.88
C ALA A 161 -13.95 4.92 14.31
N ALA A 162 -14.68 4.93 15.41
CA ALA A 162 -15.14 3.77 16.18
C ALA A 162 -15.91 2.65 15.43
N ASN A 163 -16.15 2.82 14.12
CA ASN A 163 -16.88 1.85 13.28
C ASN A 163 -16.07 1.33 12.08
N SER A 164 -14.79 1.68 11.98
CA SER A 164 -13.91 1.17 10.92
C SER A 164 -12.83 0.31 11.55
N SER A 165 -12.85 -0.98 11.26
CA SER A 165 -11.77 -1.88 11.61
C SER A 165 -10.67 -1.91 10.54
N GLU A 166 -10.96 -1.47 9.31
CA GLU A 166 -10.03 -1.53 8.19
C GLU A 166 -9.11 -0.31 8.16
N ILE A 167 -7.81 -0.58 8.17
CA ILE A 167 -6.75 0.40 8.05
C ILE A 167 -6.08 0.22 6.70
N ILE A 168 -5.81 1.33 6.03
CA ILE A 168 -5.20 1.34 4.70
C ILE A 168 -3.85 2.04 4.80
N PHE A 169 -2.78 1.32 4.43
CA PHE A 169 -1.46 1.87 4.22
C PHE A 169 -1.21 2.01 2.71
N ASP A 170 -0.81 3.19 2.26
CA ASP A 170 -0.30 3.37 0.90
C ASP A 170 1.14 2.86 0.85
N VAL A 171 1.36 1.81 0.05
CA VAL A 171 2.64 1.14 -0.12
C VAL A 171 3.10 1.14 -1.58
N THR A 172 2.61 2.10 -2.34
CA THR A 172 2.83 2.21 -3.80
C THR A 172 4.33 2.21 -4.14
N ASP A 173 5.11 3.04 -3.45
CA ASP A 173 6.54 3.16 -3.70
C ASP A 173 7.29 1.86 -3.40
N THR A 174 6.94 1.18 -2.31
CA THR A 174 7.56 -0.09 -1.92
C THR A 174 7.28 -1.19 -2.93
N VAL A 175 6.01 -1.32 -3.37
CA VAL A 175 5.67 -2.32 -4.39
C VAL A 175 6.38 -2.00 -5.72
N GLN A 176 6.52 -0.71 -6.09
CA GLN A 176 7.30 -0.34 -7.27
C GLN A 176 8.78 -0.72 -7.15
N ILE A 177 9.39 -0.55 -5.98
CA ILE A 177 10.77 -0.95 -5.71
C ILE A 177 10.94 -2.46 -5.93
N TRP A 178 10.04 -3.29 -5.41
CA TRP A 178 10.07 -4.74 -5.59
C TRP A 178 9.86 -5.15 -7.06
N VAL A 179 8.92 -4.53 -7.75
CA VAL A 179 8.66 -4.78 -9.18
C VAL A 179 9.87 -4.40 -10.05
N ASN A 180 10.67 -3.44 -9.62
CA ASN A 180 11.93 -3.04 -10.27
C ASN A 180 13.11 -3.97 -9.95
N GLY A 181 12.92 -5.01 -9.11
CA GLY A 181 13.87 -6.08 -8.89
C GLY A 181 14.51 -6.14 -7.51
N GLU A 182 14.13 -5.26 -6.55
CA GLU A 182 14.53 -5.47 -5.17
C GLU A 182 13.76 -6.64 -4.55
N ALA A 183 14.39 -7.31 -3.56
CA ALA A 183 13.77 -8.42 -2.87
C ALA A 183 12.56 -7.97 -2.04
N ASN A 184 11.47 -8.72 -2.14
CA ASN A 184 10.31 -8.55 -1.28
C ASN A 184 10.55 -9.30 0.02
N HIS A 185 10.89 -8.57 1.08
CA HIS A 185 10.98 -9.09 2.45
C HIS A 185 9.80 -8.66 3.32
N GLY A 186 8.78 -7.98 2.74
CA GLY A 186 7.61 -7.52 3.47
C GLY A 186 7.87 -6.30 4.34
N TRP A 187 7.09 -6.20 5.40
CA TRP A 187 7.08 -5.06 6.32
C TRP A 187 7.11 -5.51 7.78
N VAL A 188 7.59 -4.61 8.62
CA VAL A 188 7.40 -4.62 10.07
C VAL A 188 6.48 -3.47 10.46
N PHE A 189 5.58 -3.72 11.41
CA PHE A 189 4.72 -2.74 12.06
C PHE A 189 5.37 -2.37 13.38
N LEU A 190 5.77 -1.12 13.53
CA LEU A 190 6.39 -0.57 14.73
C LEU A 190 5.45 0.46 15.37
N ASN A 191 4.97 0.15 16.57
CA ASN A 191 4.16 1.08 17.35
C ASN A 191 5.05 2.16 17.98
N THR A 192 4.51 3.36 18.18
CA THR A 192 5.25 4.49 18.74
C THR A 192 4.92 4.80 20.18
N GLY A 193 4.10 4.00 20.85
CA GLY A 193 3.66 4.23 22.24
C GLY A 193 3.16 2.96 22.91
N GLY A 194 2.93 3.04 24.20
CA GLY A 194 2.49 1.92 25.04
C GLY A 194 0.97 1.67 25.02
N ASN A 195 0.30 1.98 23.93
CA ASN A 195 -1.07 1.55 23.63
C ASN A 195 -1.03 0.90 22.26
N GLY A 196 -0.96 -0.41 22.25
CA GLY A 196 -0.74 -1.22 21.06
C GLY A 196 -1.91 -1.22 20.08
N TRP A 197 -1.68 -1.90 18.97
CA TRP A 197 -2.70 -2.26 17.99
C TRP A 197 -2.75 -3.76 17.86
N ASP A 198 -3.97 -4.32 17.85
CA ASP A 198 -4.20 -5.72 17.54
C ASP A 198 -4.87 -5.84 16.18
N PHE A 199 -4.27 -6.64 15.31
CA PHE A 199 -4.73 -6.92 13.96
C PHE A 199 -5.17 -8.37 13.81
N TYR A 200 -6.12 -8.63 12.92
CA TYR A 200 -6.38 -9.98 12.45
C TYR A 200 -5.27 -10.45 11.51
N ALA A 201 -4.73 -11.62 11.77
CA ALA A 201 -3.66 -12.26 11.00
C ALA A 201 -4.21 -13.05 9.80
N SER A 202 -3.31 -13.63 8.99
CA SER A 202 -3.70 -14.45 7.82
C SER A 202 -4.34 -15.78 8.21
N GLU A 203 -4.22 -16.21 9.46
CA GLU A 203 -4.83 -17.41 10.05
C GLU A 203 -6.25 -17.17 10.58
N PHE A 204 -6.72 -15.90 10.64
CA PHE A 204 -8.06 -15.60 11.16
C PHE A 204 -9.15 -16.27 10.32
N ASP A 205 -10.21 -16.76 10.96
CA ASP A 205 -11.25 -17.58 10.29
C ASP A 205 -12.03 -16.78 9.25
N ASP A 206 -12.40 -15.52 9.52
CA ASP A 206 -13.10 -14.68 8.57
C ASP A 206 -12.13 -14.10 7.52
N LEU A 207 -12.21 -14.62 6.30
CA LEU A 207 -11.39 -14.20 5.17
C LEU A 207 -11.44 -12.68 4.91
N LYS A 208 -12.57 -12.02 5.22
CA LYS A 208 -12.72 -10.57 4.98
C LYS A 208 -11.86 -9.72 5.90
N GLN A 209 -11.48 -10.27 7.05
CA GLN A 209 -10.67 -9.56 8.05
C GLN A 209 -9.16 -9.79 7.86
N ARG A 210 -8.77 -10.77 7.04
CA ARG A 210 -7.36 -11.08 6.79
C ARG A 210 -6.65 -9.96 6.06
N PRO A 211 -5.34 -9.76 6.28
CA PRO A 211 -4.54 -8.79 5.53
C PRO A 211 -4.68 -8.99 4.02
N ARG A 212 -4.76 -7.87 3.28
CA ARG A 212 -4.94 -7.85 1.84
C ARG A 212 -4.08 -6.78 1.18
N LEU A 213 -3.35 -7.15 0.15
CA LEU A 213 -2.62 -6.22 -0.71
C LEU A 213 -3.38 -6.06 -2.02
N MET A 214 -3.78 -4.83 -2.35
CA MET A 214 -4.42 -4.47 -3.62
C MET A 214 -3.46 -3.61 -4.44
N VAL A 215 -3.25 -3.99 -5.71
CA VAL A 215 -2.31 -3.29 -6.59
C VAL A 215 -2.98 -2.97 -7.92
N GLU A 216 -2.89 -1.71 -8.35
CA GLU A 216 -3.24 -1.24 -9.68
C GLU A 216 -1.97 -0.89 -10.45
N TYR A 217 -1.80 -1.50 -11.62
CA TYR A 217 -0.61 -1.32 -12.44
C TYR A 217 -0.95 -1.28 -13.94
N SER A 218 0.00 -0.83 -14.75
CA SER A 218 0.00 -1.04 -16.19
C SER A 218 1.18 -1.88 -16.63
N LEU A 219 1.01 -2.61 -17.74
CA LEU A 219 2.05 -3.48 -18.29
C LEU A 219 3.29 -2.66 -18.67
N PRO A 220 4.49 -3.27 -18.61
CA PRO A 220 5.70 -2.65 -19.12
C PRO A 220 5.51 -2.27 -20.59
N ARG A 221 5.95 -1.08 -20.99
CA ARG A 221 5.94 -0.71 -22.41
C ARG A 221 6.96 -1.55 -23.14
N VAL A 222 6.51 -2.30 -24.14
CA VAL A 222 7.43 -2.96 -25.08
C VAL A 222 8.15 -1.85 -25.84
N LYS A 223 9.48 -1.83 -25.74
CA LYS A 223 10.34 -0.90 -26.49
C LYS A 223 10.52 -1.38 -27.92
#